data_309917126526b8be11fd2c71391ef0aa
#
_entry.id   309917126526b8be11fd2c71391ef0aa
#
_cell.length_a   1.000
_cell.length_b   1.000
_cell.length_c   1.000
_cell.angle_alpha   90.00
_cell.angle_beta   90.00
_cell.angle_gamma   90.00
#
_symmetry.space_group_name_H-M   'P 1'
#
loop_
_entity.id
_entity.type
_entity.pdbx_description
1 polymer ?
#
loop_
_entity_poly.entity_id
_entity_poly.type
_entity_poly.pdbx_seq_one_letter_code
_entity_poly.pdbx_strand_id
1 'polypeptide(L)'
;TGAGRGIGREHALMLAENGAKVVVNDLGGDATGEGADTTPAQSVVDEIVAMGGEAVVNGANVADFDAAGEMVQQAIDTWGRLDIVINN
;
A
#
# COMPACT_ATOMS: atom_id res chain seq x y z
N THR A 1 -0.17 3.05 -4.64
CA THR A 1 -1.63 3.09 -4.53
C THR A 1 -2.26 2.01 -5.38
N GLY A 2 -3.47 1.55 -5.02
CA GLY A 2 -4.14 0.46 -5.73
C GLY A 2 -3.34 -0.84 -5.69
N ALA A 3 -2.63 -1.10 -4.61
CA ALA A 3 -1.61 -2.15 -4.56
C ALA A 3 -2.10 -3.48 -3.97
N GLY A 4 -3.40 -3.60 -3.71
CA GLY A 4 -3.96 -4.84 -3.20
C GLY A 4 -4.14 -5.94 -4.25
N ARG A 5 -4.16 -5.56 -5.53
CA ARG A 5 -4.42 -6.48 -6.64
C ARG A 5 -3.68 -6.04 -7.90
N GLY A 6 -3.58 -6.95 -8.87
CA GLY A 6 -3.13 -6.66 -10.24
C GLY A 6 -1.72 -6.06 -10.31
N ILE A 7 -1.57 -5.06 -11.18
CA ILE A 7 -0.29 -4.43 -11.44
C ILE A 7 0.29 -3.77 -10.20
N GLY A 8 -0.54 -3.09 -9.41
CA GLY A 8 -0.08 -2.46 -8.17
C GLY A 8 0.49 -3.47 -7.17
N ARG A 9 -0.16 -4.62 -7.05
CA ARG A 9 0.34 -5.73 -6.22
C ARG A 9 1.71 -6.18 -6.70
N GLU A 10 1.88 -6.39 -8.00
CA GLU A 10 3.17 -6.82 -8.57
C GLU A 10 4.27 -5.77 -8.34
N HIS A 11 3.96 -4.48 -8.45
CA HIS A 11 4.90 -3.43 -8.11
C HIS A 11 5.34 -3.50 -6.64
N ALA A 12 4.38 -3.68 -5.72
CA ALA A 12 4.69 -3.76 -4.30
C ALA A 12 5.60 -4.94 -3.98
N LEU A 13 5.31 -6.11 -4.53
CA LEU A 13 6.12 -7.31 -4.33
C LEU A 13 7.52 -7.13 -4.91
N MET A 14 7.63 -6.61 -6.11
CA MET A 14 8.93 -6.40 -6.78
C MET A 14 9.79 -5.40 -6.00
N LEU A 15 9.22 -4.30 -5.56
CA LEU A 15 9.95 -3.31 -4.77
C LEU A 15 10.43 -3.91 -3.44
N ALA A 16 9.57 -4.66 -2.76
CA ALA A 16 9.92 -5.32 -1.50
C ALA A 16 11.03 -6.36 -1.69
N GLU A 17 10.99 -7.13 -2.77
CA GLU A 17 12.05 -8.10 -3.11
C GLU A 17 13.41 -7.42 -3.27
N ASN A 18 13.41 -6.16 -3.68
CA ASN A 18 14.62 -5.37 -3.88
C ASN A 18 14.98 -4.50 -2.67
N GLY A 19 14.38 -4.77 -1.52
CA GLY A 19 14.75 -4.13 -0.26
C GLY A 19 13.98 -2.88 0.11
N ALA A 20 12.98 -2.49 -0.68
CA ALA A 20 12.14 -1.34 -0.34
C ALA A 20 11.19 -1.68 0.82
N LYS A 21 10.91 -0.69 1.64
CA LYS A 21 9.86 -0.75 2.66
C LYS A 21 8.62 -0.11 2.04
N VAL A 22 7.48 -0.78 2.11
CA VAL A 22 6.33 -0.45 1.28
C VAL A 22 5.09 -0.13 2.12
N VAL A 23 4.49 1.03 1.88
CA VAL A 23 3.11 1.27 2.29
C VAL A 23 2.22 0.74 1.18
N VAL A 24 1.48 -0.30 1.47
CA VAL A 24 0.56 -0.94 0.52
C VAL A 24 -0.80 -0.30 0.71
N ASN A 25 -1.17 0.58 -0.21
CA ASN A 25 -2.45 1.27 -0.16
C ASN A 25 -3.45 0.63 -1.11
N ASP A 26 -4.63 0.38 -0.62
CA ASP A 26 -5.78 0.01 -1.44
C ASP A 26 -7.06 0.32 -0.67
N LEU A 27 -8.00 1.01 -1.29
CA LEU A 27 -9.31 1.23 -0.71
C LEU A 27 -10.05 -0.10 -0.56
N GLY A 28 -9.81 -1.02 -1.49
CA GLY A 28 -10.30 -2.39 -1.40
C GLY A 28 -11.80 -2.55 -1.55
N GLY A 29 -12.46 -1.61 -2.19
CA GLY A 29 -13.87 -1.73 -2.48
C GLY A 29 -14.18 -2.98 -3.31
N ASP A 30 -15.43 -3.40 -3.31
CA ASP A 30 -15.88 -4.52 -4.13
C ASP A 30 -15.84 -4.17 -5.63
N ALA A 31 -16.35 -5.08 -6.48
CA ALA A 31 -16.38 -4.87 -7.94
C ALA A 31 -17.20 -3.65 -8.37
N THR A 32 -18.08 -3.14 -7.50
CA THR A 32 -18.85 -1.92 -7.75
C THR A 32 -18.16 -0.67 -7.23
N GLY A 33 -17.05 -0.82 -6.51
CA GLY A 33 -16.31 0.28 -5.90
C GLY A 33 -16.89 0.76 -4.58
N GLU A 34 -17.86 0.04 -4.02
CA GLU A 34 -18.47 0.41 -2.75
C GLU A 34 -17.68 -0.14 -1.56
N GLY A 35 -17.66 0.64 -0.48
CA GLY A 35 -17.04 0.27 0.77
C GLY A 35 -15.53 0.37 0.76
N ALA A 36 -14.95 0.08 1.91
CA ALA A 36 -13.52 0.01 2.10
C ALA A 36 -13.19 -1.34 2.74
N ASP A 37 -12.25 -2.05 2.12
CA ASP A 37 -11.80 -3.36 2.60
C ASP A 37 -10.29 -3.43 2.46
N THR A 38 -9.59 -3.51 3.60
CA THR A 38 -8.12 -3.60 3.60
C THR A 38 -7.60 -5.01 3.38
N THR A 39 -8.48 -6.02 3.24
CA THR A 39 -8.06 -7.41 3.06
C THR A 39 -7.12 -7.62 1.87
N PRO A 40 -7.38 -7.06 0.67
CA PRO A 40 -6.44 -7.21 -0.44
C PRO A 40 -5.06 -6.62 -0.13
N ALA A 41 -5.02 -5.40 0.44
CA ALA A 41 -3.75 -4.77 0.83
C ALA A 41 -3.06 -5.55 1.94
N GLN A 42 -3.81 -6.03 2.92
CA GLN A 42 -3.25 -6.83 4.00
C GLN A 42 -2.64 -8.13 3.49
N SER A 43 -3.27 -8.76 2.52
CA SER A 43 -2.72 -9.98 1.90
C SER A 43 -1.36 -9.73 1.25
N VAL A 44 -1.19 -8.58 0.59
CA VAL A 44 0.09 -8.20 -0.01
C VAL A 44 1.14 -7.91 1.07
N VAL A 45 0.75 -7.22 2.13
CA VAL A 45 1.64 -6.99 3.29
C VAL A 45 2.10 -8.31 3.88
N ASP A 46 1.19 -9.26 4.06
CA ASP A 46 1.51 -10.58 4.60
C ASP A 46 2.50 -11.34 3.70
N GLU A 47 2.33 -11.26 2.39
CA GLU A 47 3.27 -11.85 1.43
C GLU A 47 4.65 -11.21 1.52
N ILE A 48 4.71 -9.88 1.64
CA ILE A 48 5.99 -9.15 1.77
C ILE A 48 6.70 -9.55 3.06
N VAL A 49 5.99 -9.60 4.16
CA VAL A 49 6.56 -10.01 5.46
C VAL A 49 7.05 -11.45 5.40
N ALA A 50 6.30 -12.34 4.75
CA ALA A 50 6.68 -13.74 4.61
C ALA A 50 7.98 -13.92 3.81
N MET A 51 8.29 -13.02 2.87
CA MET A 51 9.56 -13.08 2.12
C MET A 51 10.70 -12.30 2.82
N GLY A 52 10.47 -11.81 4.03
CA GLY A 52 11.49 -11.10 4.81
C GLY A 52 11.54 -9.59 4.58
N GLY A 53 10.58 -9.03 3.87
CA GLY A 53 10.48 -7.58 3.64
C GLY A 53 9.71 -6.87 4.74
N GLU A 54 9.59 -5.56 4.59
CA GLU A 54 8.81 -4.71 5.49
C GLU A 54 7.70 -3.99 4.72
N ALA A 55 6.49 -4.07 5.24
CA ALA A 55 5.34 -3.39 4.66
C ALA A 55 4.29 -3.09 5.72
N VAL A 56 3.52 -2.05 5.48
CA VAL A 56 2.35 -1.70 6.29
C VAL A 56 1.16 -1.44 5.37
N VAL A 57 -0.03 -1.70 5.88
CA VAL A 57 -1.28 -1.51 5.15
C VAL A 57 -1.78 -0.08 5.29
N ASN A 58 -2.42 0.44 4.25
CA ASN A 58 -3.12 1.70 4.28
C ASN A 58 -4.42 1.59 3.48
N GLY A 59 -5.53 2.04 4.05
CA GLY A 59 -6.85 1.98 3.44
C GLY A 59 -7.39 3.31 2.93
N ALA A 60 -6.54 4.32 2.78
CA ALA A 60 -6.99 5.64 2.36
C ALA A 60 -7.60 5.66 0.96
N ASN A 61 -8.64 6.47 0.80
CA ASN A 61 -9.13 6.84 -0.52
C ASN A 61 -8.22 7.95 -1.06
N VAL A 62 -7.46 7.65 -2.11
CA VAL A 62 -6.50 8.60 -2.68
C VAL A 62 -7.16 9.83 -3.33
N ALA A 63 -8.46 9.78 -3.55
CA ALA A 63 -9.23 10.94 -4.00
C ALA A 63 -9.49 11.95 -2.86
N ASP A 64 -9.31 11.55 -1.60
CA ASP A 64 -9.39 12.40 -0.44
C ASP A 64 -8.00 12.97 -0.15
N PHE A 65 -7.84 14.27 -0.31
CA PHE A 65 -6.55 14.94 -0.16
C PHE A 65 -5.95 14.74 1.24
N ASP A 66 -6.76 14.87 2.28
CA ASP A 66 -6.27 14.75 3.65
C ASP A 66 -5.86 13.29 3.96
N ALA A 67 -6.66 12.33 3.52
CA ALA A 67 -6.33 10.91 3.70
C ALA A 67 -5.07 10.51 2.93
N ALA A 68 -4.88 11.06 1.73
CA ALA A 68 -3.66 10.86 0.95
C ALA A 68 -2.43 11.44 1.68
N GLY A 69 -2.59 12.60 2.29
CA GLY A 69 -1.53 13.21 3.11
C GLY A 69 -1.17 12.36 4.32
N GLU A 70 -2.16 11.77 4.97
CA GLU A 70 -1.93 10.86 6.10
C GLU A 70 -1.20 9.58 5.67
N MET A 71 -1.44 9.09 4.46
CA MET A 71 -0.73 7.95 3.91
C MET A 71 0.76 8.25 3.73
N VAL A 72 1.09 9.43 3.21
CA VAL A 72 2.48 9.88 3.11
C VAL A 72 3.11 10.00 4.50
N GLN A 73 2.37 10.58 5.45
CA GLN A 73 2.83 10.73 6.82
C GLN A 73 3.07 9.37 7.49
N GLN A 74 2.27 8.36 7.17
CA GLN A 74 2.46 7.01 7.68
C GLN A 74 3.84 6.45 7.30
N ALA A 75 4.29 6.66 6.06
CA ALA A 75 5.62 6.24 5.63
C ALA A 75 6.71 6.97 6.43
N ILE A 76 6.55 8.28 6.60
CA ILE A 76 7.51 9.09 7.35
C ILE A 76 7.55 8.69 8.82
N ASP A 77 6.39 8.47 9.44
CA ASP A 77 6.31 8.06 10.85
C ASP A 77 6.87 6.66 11.07
N THR A 78 6.71 5.76 10.10
CA THR A 78 7.14 4.37 10.23
C THR A 78 8.64 4.20 9.96
N TRP A 79 9.17 4.87 8.94
CA TRP A 79 10.55 4.67 8.48
C TRP A 79 11.39 5.95 8.39
N GLY A 80 10.83 7.11 8.70
CA GLY A 80 11.54 8.37 8.71
C GLY A 80 11.69 9.05 7.34
N ARG A 81 11.19 8.46 6.26
CA ARG A 81 11.36 9.00 4.90
C ARG A 81 10.34 8.41 3.94
N LEU A 82 10.18 9.10 2.83
CA LEU A 82 9.45 8.60 1.65
C LEU A 82 10.28 8.92 0.41
N ASP A 83 10.66 7.92 -0.36
CA ASP A 83 11.53 8.09 -1.53
C ASP A 83 10.78 7.98 -2.85
N ILE A 84 9.78 7.10 -2.93
CA ILE A 84 9.12 6.73 -4.17
C ILE A 84 7.61 6.70 -3.94
N VAL A 85 6.86 7.28 -4.85
CA VAL A 85 5.39 7.17 -4.90
C VAL A 85 5.00 6.53 -6.22
N ILE A 86 4.22 5.46 -6.14
CA ILE A 86 3.64 4.81 -7.33
C ILE A 86 2.15 5.13 -7.37
N ASN A 87 1.79 6.00 -8.29
CA ASN A 87 0.39 6.35 -8.55
C ASN A 87 -0.21 5.35 -9.54
N ASN A 88 -0.87 4.35 -9.00
CA ASN A 88 -1.45 3.28 -9.82
C ASN A 88 -2.98 3.33 -9.85
#